data_5b2bce43f49e48b6b9f3c38034e268d5
#
_entry.id   5b2bce43f49e48b6b9f3c38034e268d5
#
_cell.length_a   1.000
_cell.length_b   1.000
_cell.length_c   1.000
_cell.angle_alpha   90.00
_cell.angle_beta   90.00
_cell.angle_gamma   90.00
#
_symmetry.space_group_name_H-M   'P 1'
#
loop_
_entity.id
_entity.type
_entity.pdbx_description
1 polymer ?
#
loop_
_entity_poly.entity_id
_entity_poly.type
_entity_poly.pdbx_seq_one_letter_code
_entity_poly.pdbx_strand_id
1 'polypeptide(L)'
;MSVLNDLYKVVMGRKETFEEGSYTCYLFSKGEDKICKKCGEECTEMVIAAKNHNNDELKNEIADLFYHVMVLCAEEGLDYA
;
A
#
# COMPACT_ATOMS: atom_id res chain seq x y z
N MET A 1 15.30 -1.90 -5.33
CA MET A 1 14.65 -1.15 -6.40
C MET A 1 14.29 0.24 -5.91
N SER A 2 14.79 1.28 -6.57
CA SER A 2 14.68 2.65 -6.05
C SER A 2 13.24 3.14 -5.91
N VAL A 3 12.34 2.79 -6.84
CA VAL A 3 10.93 3.22 -6.79
C VAL A 3 10.23 2.69 -5.54
N LEU A 4 10.42 1.40 -5.24
CA LEU A 4 9.81 0.82 -4.05
C LEU A 4 10.48 1.33 -2.77
N ASN A 5 11.79 1.54 -2.80
CA ASN A 5 12.49 2.13 -1.66
C ASN A 5 12.00 3.56 -1.40
N ASP A 6 11.80 4.34 -2.45
CA ASP A 6 11.30 5.71 -2.31
C ASP A 6 9.88 5.72 -1.75
N LEU A 7 9.03 4.82 -2.23
CA LEU A 7 7.68 4.66 -1.71
C LEU A 7 7.69 4.28 -0.23
N TYR A 8 8.56 3.34 0.15
CA TYR A 8 8.71 2.94 1.54
C TYR A 8 9.10 4.13 2.42
N LYS A 9 10.04 4.96 1.96
CA LYS A 9 10.47 6.15 2.70
C LYS A 9 9.34 7.15 2.92
N VAL A 10 8.51 7.38 1.88
CA VAL A 10 7.34 8.26 2.01
C VAL A 10 6.37 7.72 3.05
N VAL A 11 6.09 6.42 2.99
CA VAL A 11 5.18 5.76 3.94
C VAL A 11 5.73 5.84 5.36
N MET A 12 7.04 5.60 5.54
CA MET A 12 7.67 5.71 6.86
C MET A 12 7.59 7.13 7.41
N GLY A 13 7.73 8.12 6.55
CA GLY A 13 7.55 9.52 6.97
C GLY A 13 6.16 9.79 7.53
N ARG A 14 5.13 9.20 6.95
CA ARG A 14 3.75 9.32 7.46
C ARG A 14 3.54 8.59 8.78
N LYS A 15 4.25 7.49 8.99
CA LYS A 15 4.20 6.76 10.26
C LYS A 15 4.82 7.57 11.39
N GLU A 16 5.93 8.25 11.12
CA GLU A 16 6.65 9.04 12.11
C GLU A 16 5.99 10.38 12.42
N THR A 17 5.35 10.99 11.43
CA THR A 17 4.74 12.32 11.55
C THR A 17 3.29 12.26 11.09
N PHE A 18 2.36 12.33 12.04
CA PHE A 18 0.94 12.35 11.70
C PHE A 18 0.60 13.58 10.86
N GLU A 19 -0.17 13.36 9.81
CA GLU A 19 -0.67 14.43 8.95
C GLU A 19 -2.15 14.24 8.73
N GLU A 20 -2.95 15.20 9.19
CA GLU A 20 -4.41 15.14 9.08
C GLU A 20 -4.82 15.11 7.61
N GLY A 21 -5.81 14.27 7.28
CA GLY A 21 -6.27 14.10 5.91
C GLY A 21 -5.46 13.12 5.09
N SER A 22 -4.31 12.63 5.60
CA SER A 22 -3.51 11.64 4.91
C SER A 22 -4.16 10.26 5.01
N TYR A 23 -4.37 9.61 3.85
CA TYR A 23 -4.87 8.23 3.82
C TYR A 23 -3.88 7.28 4.50
N THR A 24 -2.59 7.48 4.30
CA THR A 24 -1.56 6.66 4.94
C THR A 24 -1.64 6.75 6.46
N CYS A 25 -1.80 7.96 6.99
CA CYS A 25 -1.97 8.15 8.44
C CYS A 25 -3.26 7.50 8.93
N TYR A 26 -4.34 7.56 8.14
CA TYR A 26 -5.58 6.87 8.45
C TYR A 26 -5.35 5.36 8.59
N LEU A 27 -4.62 4.76 7.66
CA LEU A 27 -4.32 3.33 7.72
C LEU A 27 -3.54 2.97 8.98
N PHE A 28 -2.52 3.75 9.34
CA PHE A 28 -1.78 3.51 10.57
C PHE A 28 -2.66 3.66 11.81
N SER A 29 -3.61 4.59 11.79
CA SER A 29 -4.52 4.76 12.92
C SER A 29 -5.45 3.57 13.10
N LYS A 30 -5.79 2.86 12.02
CA LYS A 30 -6.64 1.68 12.06
C LYS A 30 -5.87 0.39 12.41
N GLY A 31 -4.59 0.34 12.07
CA GLY A 31 -3.72 -0.75 12.45
C GLY A 31 -3.69 -1.92 11.49
N GLU A 32 -3.03 -2.99 11.92
CA GLU A 32 -2.69 -4.14 11.11
C GLU A 32 -3.88 -4.78 10.40
N ASP A 33 -4.98 -5.00 11.11
CA ASP A 33 -6.13 -5.71 10.51
C ASP A 33 -6.69 -4.97 9.32
N LYS A 34 -6.82 -3.66 9.42
CA LYS A 34 -7.32 -2.83 8.30
C LYS A 34 -6.33 -2.84 7.15
N ILE A 35 -5.04 -2.73 7.44
CA ILE A 35 -3.99 -2.72 6.42
C ILE A 35 -3.97 -4.06 5.70
N CYS A 36 -4.02 -5.18 6.42
CA CYS A 36 -4.08 -6.51 5.82
C CYS A 36 -5.31 -6.69 4.95
N LYS A 37 -6.45 -6.20 5.42
CA LYS A 37 -7.70 -6.25 4.63
C LYS A 37 -7.54 -5.50 3.32
N LYS A 38 -6.93 -4.33 3.35
CA LYS A 38 -6.69 -3.54 2.13
C LYS A 38 -5.75 -4.25 1.18
N CYS A 39 -4.69 -4.89 1.67
CA CYS A 39 -3.80 -5.68 0.83
C CYS A 39 -4.56 -6.80 0.11
N GLY A 40 -5.44 -7.51 0.82
CA GLY A 40 -6.24 -8.55 0.22
C GLY A 40 -7.21 -8.04 -0.83
N GLU A 41 -7.87 -6.90 -0.56
CA GLU A 41 -8.79 -6.27 -1.49
C GLU A 41 -8.09 -5.86 -2.79
N GLU A 42 -6.94 -5.19 -2.67
CA GLU A 42 -6.19 -4.74 -3.85
C GLU A 42 -5.64 -5.92 -4.66
N CYS A 43 -5.24 -6.99 -4.00
CA CYS A 43 -4.81 -8.21 -4.67
C CYS A 43 -5.95 -8.80 -5.51
N THR A 44 -7.15 -8.86 -4.95
CA THR A 44 -8.34 -9.36 -5.66
C THR A 44 -8.68 -8.47 -6.85
N GLU A 45 -8.64 -7.16 -6.67
CA GLU A 45 -8.92 -6.21 -7.76
C GLU A 45 -7.90 -6.34 -8.89
N MET A 46 -6.63 -6.57 -8.55
CA MET A 46 -5.58 -6.81 -9.54
C MET A 46 -5.91 -8.05 -10.38
N VAL A 47 -6.31 -9.14 -9.74
CA VAL A 47 -6.66 -10.38 -10.43
C VAL A 47 -7.87 -10.15 -11.37
N ILE A 48 -8.88 -9.45 -10.89
CA ILE A 48 -10.07 -9.13 -11.69
C ILE A 48 -9.69 -8.32 -12.93
N ALA A 49 -8.87 -7.28 -12.76
CA ALA A 49 -8.43 -6.46 -13.88
C ALA A 49 -7.65 -7.28 -14.91
N ALA A 50 -6.79 -8.19 -14.46
CA ALA A 50 -6.02 -9.08 -15.32
C ALA A 50 -6.96 -10.00 -16.12
N LYS A 51 -7.95 -10.59 -15.47
CA LYS A 51 -8.90 -11.51 -16.12
C LYS A 51 -9.81 -10.79 -17.10
N ASN A 52 -10.05 -9.50 -16.89
CA ASN A 52 -10.84 -8.68 -17.81
C ASN A 52 -9.99 -8.11 -18.95
N HIS A 53 -8.70 -8.41 -18.98
CA HIS A 53 -7.76 -7.92 -20.00
C HIS A 53 -7.76 -6.39 -20.10
N ASN A 54 -7.96 -5.71 -18.97
CA ASN A 54 -7.96 -4.25 -18.90
C ASN A 54 -6.60 -3.80 -18.34
N ASN A 55 -5.67 -3.51 -19.26
CA ASN A 55 -4.29 -3.20 -18.86
C ASN A 55 -4.16 -1.88 -18.12
N ASP A 56 -4.99 -0.89 -18.41
CA ASP A 56 -4.95 0.38 -17.69
C ASP A 56 -5.38 0.18 -16.24
N GLU A 57 -6.47 -0.55 -16.02
CA GLU A 57 -6.95 -0.89 -14.69
C GLU A 57 -5.95 -1.76 -13.95
N LEU A 58 -5.38 -2.76 -14.64
CA LEU A 58 -4.38 -3.65 -14.06
C LEU A 58 -3.18 -2.87 -13.54
N LYS A 59 -2.70 -1.90 -14.31
CA LYS A 59 -1.57 -1.04 -13.91
C LYS A 59 -1.90 -0.29 -12.63
N ASN A 60 -3.11 0.28 -12.54
CA ASN A 60 -3.54 1.02 -11.36
C ASN A 60 -3.63 0.11 -10.13
N GLU A 61 -4.19 -1.10 -10.30
CA GLU A 61 -4.34 -2.04 -9.18
C GLU A 61 -3.00 -2.57 -8.70
N ILE A 62 -2.03 -2.78 -9.60
CA ILE A 62 -0.67 -3.17 -9.20
C ILE A 62 -0.04 -2.07 -8.35
N ALA A 63 -0.18 -0.82 -8.77
CA ALA A 63 0.36 0.31 -8.00
C ALA A 63 -0.28 0.41 -6.63
N ASP A 64 -1.60 0.23 -6.55
CA ASP A 64 -2.35 0.26 -5.28
C ASP A 64 -1.93 -0.88 -4.37
N LEU A 65 -1.71 -2.08 -4.92
CA LEU A 65 -1.25 -3.22 -4.15
C LEU A 65 0.14 -2.95 -3.56
N PHE A 66 1.07 -2.47 -4.37
CA PHE A 66 2.43 -2.18 -3.89
C PHE A 66 2.41 -1.11 -2.80
N TYR A 67 1.58 -0.09 -2.95
CA TYR A 67 1.44 0.94 -1.93
C TYR A 67 1.00 0.33 -0.59
N HIS A 68 -0.05 -0.47 -0.60
CA HIS A 68 -0.56 -1.06 0.64
C HIS A 68 0.42 -2.08 1.24
N VAL A 69 1.18 -2.79 0.40
CA VAL A 69 2.23 -3.69 0.88
C VAL A 69 3.32 -2.90 1.61
N MET A 70 3.71 -1.72 1.10
CA MET A 70 4.70 -0.88 1.79
C MET A 70 4.16 -0.36 3.12
N VAL A 71 2.87 -0.01 3.18
CA VAL A 71 2.24 0.38 4.46
C VAL A 71 2.29 -0.78 5.44
N LEU A 72 2.01 -2.00 4.99
CA LEU A 72 2.09 -3.18 5.84
C LEU A 72 3.52 -3.40 6.36
N CYS A 73 4.52 -3.28 5.51
CA CYS A 73 5.93 -3.38 5.94
C CYS A 73 6.22 -2.39 7.06
N ALA A 74 5.80 -1.14 6.88
CA ALA A 74 6.03 -0.11 7.90
C ALA A 74 5.28 -0.43 9.20
N GLU A 75 4.05 -0.90 9.11
CA GLU A 75 3.24 -1.25 10.29
C GLU A 75 3.89 -2.38 11.09
N GLU A 76 4.45 -3.38 10.41
CA GLU A 76 5.06 -4.55 11.04
C GLU A 76 6.51 -4.31 11.47
N GLY A 77 7.07 -3.14 11.20
CA GLY A 77 8.46 -2.86 11.49
C GLY A 77 9.44 -3.59 10.60
N LEU A 78 8.97 -4.05 9.44
CA LEU A 78 9.82 -4.72 8.46
C LEU A 78 10.52 -3.66 7.61
N ASP A 79 11.84 -3.64 7.69
CA ASP A 79 12.64 -2.74 6.86
C ASP A 79 12.73 -3.31 5.45
N TYR A 80 11.98 -2.72 4.53
CA TYR A 80 12.00 -3.15 3.13
C TYR A 80 13.33 -2.82 2.47
N ALA A 81 13.90 -1.68 2.82
CA ALA A 81 15.19 -1.29 2.27
C ALA A 81 16.34 -2.04 2.90
#